data_5fcd46d88edb1650eece766991fdf7b3
#
_entry.id   5fcd46d88edb1650eece766991fdf7b3
#
_cell.length_a   1.000
_cell.length_b   1.000
_cell.length_c   1.000
_cell.angle_alpha   90.00
_cell.angle_beta   90.00
_cell.angle_gamma   90.00
#
_symmetry.space_group_name_H-M   'P 1'
#
loop_
_entity.id
_entity.type
_entity.pdbx_description
1 polymer ?
#
loop_
_entity_poly.entity_id
_entity_poly.type
_entity_poly.pdbx_seq_one_letter_code
_entity_poly.pdbx_strand_id
1 'polypeptide(L)'
;RDRLNPDLMIRLQMVLQELNYDEDADFRRYWGQRLKAGDQVVVTRAHNYGTTAEVMKFGDEESINQTPCISLWGTMVIMTNGDVPLCCVDTEPLYPLGNIALQSIEEVWNGEAMQRYRQIHTGGRRPEVSICDGCTVWREEKAIAESGEAIFVAAE
;
A
#
# COMPACT_ATOMS: atom_id res chain seq x y z
N ARG A 1 -12.49 11.85 -23.54
CA ARG A 1 -12.44 10.40 -23.45
C ARG A 1 -13.33 9.74 -24.51
N ASP A 2 -14.63 10.02 -24.50
CA ASP A 2 -15.64 9.27 -25.28
C ASP A 2 -15.46 9.32 -26.81
N ARG A 3 -14.72 10.31 -27.31
CA ARG A 3 -14.42 10.44 -28.75
C ARG A 3 -13.13 9.73 -29.16
N LEU A 4 -12.19 9.56 -28.23
CA LEU A 4 -10.86 9.05 -28.53
C LEU A 4 -10.66 7.60 -28.06
N ASN A 5 -11.17 7.30 -26.88
CA ASN A 5 -11.10 5.95 -26.29
C ASN A 5 -12.27 5.75 -25.30
N PRO A 6 -13.38 5.17 -25.74
CA PRO A 6 -14.55 4.94 -24.89
C PRO A 6 -14.29 3.95 -23.75
N ASP A 7 -13.31 3.06 -23.91
CA ASP A 7 -12.96 2.01 -22.94
C ASP A 7 -11.99 2.50 -21.87
N LEU A 8 -11.54 3.75 -21.96
CA LEU A 8 -10.65 4.34 -20.97
C LEU A 8 -11.35 4.44 -19.62
N MET A 9 -10.87 3.71 -18.63
CA MET A 9 -11.27 3.83 -17.23
C MET A 9 -10.51 5.01 -16.58
N ILE A 10 -11.23 5.86 -15.86
CA ILE A 10 -10.66 6.95 -15.07
C ILE A 10 -10.72 6.57 -13.59
N ARG A 11 -9.58 6.62 -12.93
CA ARG A 11 -9.48 6.49 -11.47
C ARG A 11 -9.05 7.83 -10.88
N LEU A 12 -9.90 8.42 -10.06
CA LEU A 12 -9.60 9.62 -9.29
C LEU A 12 -9.30 9.23 -7.85
N GLN A 13 -8.16 9.67 -7.35
CA GLN A 13 -7.74 9.35 -6.00
C GLN A 13 -7.48 10.63 -5.20
N MET A 14 -8.01 10.66 -3.97
CA MET A 14 -7.66 11.65 -2.96
C MET A 14 -6.95 10.94 -1.81
N VAL A 15 -5.90 11.58 -1.29
CA VAL A 15 -5.20 11.13 -0.08
C VAL A 15 -5.60 12.02 1.07
N LEU A 16 -6.25 11.44 2.08
CA LEU A 16 -6.66 12.16 3.29
C LEU A 16 -5.46 12.45 4.18
N GLN A 17 -5.38 13.68 4.61
CA GLN A 17 -4.42 14.20 5.57
C GLN A 17 -5.14 15.23 6.46
N GLU A 18 -4.42 15.81 7.42
CA GLU A 18 -4.98 16.77 8.38
C GLU A 18 -5.69 17.96 7.72
N LEU A 19 -5.19 18.41 6.57
CA LEU A 19 -5.73 19.61 5.90
C LEU A 19 -7.04 19.36 5.12
N ASN A 20 -7.40 18.12 4.85
CA ASN A 20 -8.54 17.78 3.98
C ASN A 20 -9.35 16.56 4.48
N TYR A 21 -9.19 16.19 5.74
CA TYR A 21 -9.81 14.95 6.24
C TYR A 21 -11.34 14.98 6.24
N ASP A 22 -11.94 16.17 6.24
CA ASP A 22 -13.38 16.41 6.21
C ASP A 22 -13.95 16.53 4.78
N GLU A 23 -13.09 16.52 3.75
CA GLU A 23 -13.51 16.68 2.35
C GLU A 23 -13.92 15.36 1.67
N ASP A 24 -13.79 14.21 2.32
CA ASP A 24 -14.06 12.89 1.70
C ASP A 24 -15.46 12.81 1.08
N ALA A 25 -16.49 13.16 1.85
CA ALA A 25 -17.87 13.08 1.39
C ALA A 25 -18.15 14.02 0.20
N ASP A 26 -17.58 15.21 0.22
CA ASP A 26 -17.72 16.19 -0.86
C ASP A 26 -16.97 15.77 -2.12
N PHE A 27 -15.76 15.24 -1.98
CA PHE A 27 -14.97 14.70 -3.07
C PHE A 27 -15.72 13.56 -3.79
N ARG A 28 -16.21 12.57 -3.04
CA ARG A 28 -16.97 11.44 -3.60
C ARG A 28 -18.25 11.92 -4.28
N ARG A 29 -19.02 12.80 -3.65
CA ARG A 29 -20.25 13.37 -4.22
C ARG A 29 -19.97 14.14 -5.50
N TYR A 30 -18.99 15.02 -5.50
CA TYR A 30 -18.65 15.86 -6.64
C TYR A 30 -18.22 15.04 -7.85
N TRP A 31 -17.32 14.10 -7.67
CA TRP A 31 -16.78 13.29 -8.75
C TRP A 31 -17.72 12.14 -9.15
N GLY A 32 -18.45 11.56 -8.22
CA GLY A 32 -19.43 10.52 -8.50
C GLY A 32 -20.49 10.95 -9.50
N GLN A 33 -20.90 12.21 -9.47
CA GLN A 33 -21.85 12.79 -10.43
C GLN A 33 -21.25 13.06 -11.83
N ARG A 34 -19.94 12.99 -12.00
CA ARG A 34 -19.21 13.37 -13.23
C ARG A 34 -18.53 12.21 -13.91
N LEU A 35 -18.35 11.12 -13.21
CA LEU A 35 -17.76 9.92 -13.72
C LEU A 35 -18.83 9.01 -14.35
N LYS A 36 -18.38 8.09 -15.18
CA LYS A 36 -19.25 7.12 -15.88
C LYS A 36 -19.09 5.74 -15.25
N ALA A 37 -19.99 4.83 -15.61
CA ALA A 37 -19.86 3.43 -15.25
C ALA A 37 -18.48 2.90 -15.60
N GLY A 38 -17.86 2.18 -14.66
CA GLY A 38 -16.49 1.67 -14.78
C GLY A 38 -15.40 2.62 -14.32
N ASP A 39 -15.68 3.92 -14.12
CA ASP A 39 -14.74 4.85 -13.49
C ASP A 39 -14.72 4.64 -11.96
N GLN A 40 -13.66 5.11 -11.30
CA GLN A 40 -13.47 4.90 -9.86
C GLN A 40 -13.16 6.21 -9.13
N VAL A 41 -13.78 6.40 -7.97
CA VAL A 41 -13.35 7.37 -6.97
C VAL A 41 -12.77 6.61 -5.78
N VAL A 42 -11.53 6.89 -5.44
CA VAL A 42 -10.81 6.24 -4.35
C VAL A 42 -10.35 7.30 -3.36
N VAL A 43 -10.61 7.07 -2.09
CA VAL A 43 -10.08 7.90 -1.01
C VAL A 43 -9.25 7.02 -0.10
N THR A 44 -7.99 7.33 0.03
CA THR A 44 -7.02 6.62 0.88
C THR A 44 -6.52 7.55 1.98
N ARG A 45 -5.92 7.01 3.01
CA ARG A 45 -5.27 7.80 4.06
C ARG A 45 -3.79 7.96 3.74
N ALA A 46 -3.20 9.09 4.14
CA ALA A 46 -1.77 9.23 4.11
C ALA A 46 -1.12 8.20 5.04
N HIS A 47 -0.07 7.56 4.58
CA HIS A 47 0.72 6.63 5.37
C HIS A 47 2.10 7.21 5.71
N ASN A 48 2.72 6.72 6.77
CA ASN A 48 3.95 7.27 7.33
C ASN A 48 5.25 6.81 6.65
N TYR A 49 5.18 6.15 5.50
CA TYR A 49 6.36 5.67 4.74
C TYR A 49 7.42 4.98 5.62
N GLY A 50 7.01 3.98 6.39
CA GLY A 50 7.94 3.29 7.29
C GLY A 50 8.47 4.20 8.40
N THR A 51 7.61 5.05 8.97
CA THR A 51 7.90 6.02 10.03
C THR A 51 8.79 7.20 9.63
N THR A 52 9.06 7.40 8.35
CA THR A 52 9.85 8.53 7.86
C THR A 52 9.06 9.83 7.71
N ALA A 53 7.72 9.76 7.72
CA ALA A 53 6.83 10.91 7.63
C ALA A 53 5.88 10.98 8.82
N GLU A 54 5.69 12.19 9.36
CA GLU A 54 4.62 12.45 10.31
C GLU A 54 3.30 12.59 9.55
N VAL A 55 2.31 11.78 9.92
CA VAL A 55 0.99 11.81 9.33
C VAL A 55 -0.07 11.78 10.42
N MET A 56 -1.27 12.26 10.08
CA MET A 56 -2.42 12.18 10.97
C MET A 56 -2.70 10.71 11.35
N LYS A 57 -2.87 10.49 12.63
CA LYS A 57 -3.13 9.16 13.19
C LYS A 57 -4.60 8.81 13.07
N PHE A 58 -4.90 7.70 12.43
CA PHE A 58 -6.24 7.18 12.25
C PHE A 58 -6.41 5.85 13.01
N GLY A 59 -7.17 5.87 14.11
CA GLY A 59 -7.53 4.66 14.85
C GLY A 59 -6.45 4.17 15.82
N ASP A 60 -6.61 2.92 16.27
CA ASP A 60 -5.75 2.29 17.26
C ASP A 60 -4.39 1.87 16.67
N GLU A 61 -3.33 2.49 17.15
CA GLU A 61 -1.95 2.22 16.73
C GLU A 61 -1.34 1.02 17.47
N GLU A 62 -1.91 0.63 18.61
CA GLU A 62 -1.34 -0.43 19.44
C GLU A 62 -1.32 -1.78 18.72
N SER A 63 -2.31 -2.02 17.86
CA SER A 63 -2.39 -3.25 17.05
C SER A 63 -1.48 -3.26 15.82
N ILE A 64 -0.87 -2.14 15.42
CA ILE A 64 -0.08 -2.05 14.18
C ILE A 64 1.06 -3.05 14.18
N ASN A 65 1.82 -3.08 15.26
CA ASN A 65 3.01 -3.94 15.37
C ASN A 65 2.66 -5.42 15.61
N GLN A 66 1.44 -5.71 16.01
CA GLN A 66 0.95 -7.09 16.25
C GLN A 66 0.48 -7.79 14.96
N THR A 67 0.18 -7.02 13.90
CA THR A 67 -0.36 -7.58 12.66
C THR A 67 0.74 -7.71 11.61
N PRO A 68 0.92 -8.89 10.98
CA PRO A 68 1.86 -9.07 9.88
C PRO A 68 1.52 -8.15 8.70
N CYS A 69 2.55 -7.59 8.05
CA CYS A 69 2.37 -6.80 6.83
C CYS A 69 2.07 -7.72 5.64
N ILE A 70 0.94 -7.52 4.99
CA ILE A 70 0.50 -8.35 3.85
C ILE A 70 1.47 -8.27 2.66
N SER A 71 2.20 -7.16 2.49
CA SER A 71 3.15 -6.96 1.38
C SER A 71 4.22 -8.05 1.32
N LEU A 72 4.62 -8.64 2.47
CA LEU A 72 5.60 -9.72 2.49
C LEU A 72 5.12 -11.03 1.84
N TRP A 73 3.81 -11.16 1.61
CA TRP A 73 3.20 -12.33 0.96
C TRP A 73 2.53 -12.00 -0.37
N GLY A 74 2.39 -10.72 -0.71
CA GLY A 74 1.64 -10.28 -1.89
C GLY A 74 2.47 -9.55 -2.94
N THR A 75 3.61 -8.95 -2.57
CA THR A 75 4.37 -8.09 -3.48
C THR A 75 5.88 -8.28 -3.36
N MET A 76 6.59 -8.07 -4.46
CA MET A 76 8.04 -7.93 -4.50
C MET A 76 8.37 -6.65 -5.26
N VAL A 77 9.28 -5.86 -4.71
CA VAL A 77 9.83 -4.67 -5.37
C VAL A 77 11.18 -5.04 -5.96
N ILE A 78 11.41 -4.65 -7.19
CA ILE A 78 12.69 -4.84 -7.88
C ILE A 78 13.16 -3.47 -8.36
N MET A 79 14.35 -3.09 -7.96
CA MET A 79 14.97 -1.84 -8.39
C MET A 79 15.62 -1.96 -9.76
N THR A 80 15.91 -0.83 -10.39
CA THR A 80 16.49 -0.80 -11.75
C THR A 80 17.87 -1.47 -11.86
N ASN A 81 18.60 -1.57 -10.76
CA ASN A 81 19.90 -2.26 -10.67
C ASN A 81 19.75 -3.75 -10.29
N GLY A 82 18.52 -4.25 -10.18
CA GLY A 82 18.24 -5.63 -9.81
C GLY A 82 18.13 -5.90 -8.31
N ASP A 83 18.42 -4.94 -7.44
CA ASP A 83 18.26 -5.11 -6.00
C ASP A 83 16.79 -5.33 -5.64
N VAL A 84 16.56 -6.19 -4.66
CA VAL A 84 15.24 -6.48 -4.10
C VAL A 84 15.22 -6.00 -2.66
N PRO A 85 14.64 -4.80 -2.38
CA PRO A 85 14.46 -4.31 -1.03
C PRO A 85 13.32 -5.06 -0.31
N LEU A 86 13.19 -4.85 0.99
CA LEU A 86 12.15 -5.47 1.81
C LEU A 86 10.74 -5.13 1.33
N CYS A 87 10.49 -3.88 0.96
CA CYS A 87 9.19 -3.40 0.48
C CYS A 87 9.32 -2.08 -0.28
N CYS A 88 8.21 -1.51 -0.72
CA CYS A 88 8.17 -0.27 -1.51
C CYS A 88 8.61 1.00 -0.76
N VAL A 89 8.68 0.99 0.56
CA VAL A 89 9.18 2.12 1.34
C VAL A 89 10.67 2.01 1.70
N ASP A 90 11.29 0.85 1.47
CA ASP A 90 12.74 0.64 1.59
C ASP A 90 13.45 1.11 0.32
N THR A 91 13.37 2.42 0.04
CA THR A 91 13.85 3.02 -1.21
C THR A 91 15.38 3.08 -1.30
N GLU A 92 16.06 2.98 -0.18
CA GLU A 92 17.52 2.85 -0.09
C GLU A 92 17.87 1.47 0.49
N PRO A 93 17.82 0.38 -0.26
CA PRO A 93 17.67 -1.00 0.19
C PRO A 93 18.49 -1.33 1.45
N LEU A 94 18.03 -0.80 2.58
CA LEU A 94 18.66 -1.02 3.89
C LEU A 94 18.39 -2.43 4.41
N TYR A 95 17.34 -3.07 3.87
CA TYR A 95 16.90 -4.42 4.20
C TYR A 95 16.86 -5.30 2.94
N PRO A 96 18.01 -5.58 2.30
CA PRO A 96 18.04 -6.28 1.03
C PRO A 96 17.60 -7.74 1.18
N LEU A 97 16.76 -8.21 0.26
CA LEU A 97 16.32 -9.60 0.16
C LEU A 97 17.18 -10.41 -0.81
N GLY A 98 17.77 -9.75 -1.80
CA GLY A 98 18.61 -10.37 -2.84
C GLY A 98 18.78 -9.45 -4.04
N ASN A 99 19.29 -10.02 -5.15
CA ASN A 99 19.43 -9.32 -6.42
C ASN A 99 19.10 -10.24 -7.58
N ILE A 100 18.16 -9.84 -8.45
CA ILE A 100 17.68 -10.67 -9.57
C ILE A 100 18.68 -10.81 -10.73
N ALA A 101 19.77 -10.05 -10.73
CA ALA A 101 20.88 -10.31 -11.66
C ALA A 101 21.71 -11.55 -11.26
N LEU A 102 21.59 -12.00 -10.00
CA LEU A 102 22.35 -13.11 -9.42
C LEU A 102 21.45 -14.30 -9.03
N GLN A 103 20.16 -14.07 -8.86
CA GLN A 103 19.19 -15.05 -8.36
C GLN A 103 17.89 -14.94 -9.18
N SER A 104 17.15 -16.02 -9.28
CA SER A 104 15.78 -15.97 -9.81
C SER A 104 14.83 -15.28 -8.82
N ILE A 105 13.71 -14.76 -9.34
CA ILE A 105 12.64 -14.20 -8.51
C ILE A 105 12.16 -15.23 -7.47
N GLU A 106 12.03 -16.49 -7.85
CA GLU A 106 11.61 -17.57 -6.97
C GLU A 106 12.61 -17.82 -5.84
N GLU A 107 13.92 -17.78 -6.13
CA GLU A 107 14.96 -17.94 -5.11
C GLU A 107 14.96 -16.80 -4.11
N VAL A 108 14.78 -15.55 -4.55
CA VAL A 108 14.67 -14.40 -3.64
C VAL A 108 13.39 -14.47 -2.81
N TRP A 109 12.24 -14.79 -3.46
CA TRP A 109 10.93 -14.86 -2.81
C TRP A 109 10.85 -15.94 -1.71
N ASN A 110 11.49 -17.06 -1.95
CA ASN A 110 11.53 -18.18 -1.01
C ASN A 110 12.83 -18.21 -0.18
N GLY A 111 13.74 -17.27 -0.42
CA GLY A 111 15.05 -17.20 0.19
C GLY A 111 15.01 -16.92 1.70
N GLU A 112 16.12 -17.22 2.35
CA GLU A 112 16.28 -17.12 3.80
C GLU A 112 15.96 -15.70 4.33
N ALA A 113 16.38 -14.65 3.61
CA ALA A 113 16.12 -13.27 3.99
C ALA A 113 14.62 -12.97 4.06
N MET A 114 13.85 -13.31 3.02
CA MET A 114 12.40 -13.13 2.99
C MET A 114 11.72 -13.95 4.10
N GLN A 115 12.10 -15.21 4.28
CA GLN A 115 11.53 -16.06 5.32
C GLN A 115 11.79 -15.54 6.73
N ARG A 116 12.98 -14.97 6.98
CA ARG A 116 13.31 -14.31 8.24
C ARG A 116 12.35 -13.15 8.55
N TYR A 117 12.09 -12.25 7.59
CA TYR A 117 11.17 -11.14 7.82
C TYR A 117 9.72 -11.61 7.99
N ARG A 118 9.28 -12.63 7.25
CA ARG A 118 7.97 -13.24 7.47
C ARG A 118 7.83 -13.81 8.89
N GLN A 119 8.85 -14.48 9.41
CA GLN A 119 8.87 -15.01 10.78
C GLN A 119 8.86 -13.90 11.84
N ILE A 120 9.59 -12.80 11.63
CA ILE A 120 9.56 -11.63 12.50
C ILE A 120 8.12 -11.08 12.55
N HIS A 121 7.47 -10.92 11.41
CA HIS A 121 6.12 -10.37 11.32
C HIS A 121 5.06 -11.29 11.92
N THR A 122 5.10 -12.58 11.65
CA THR A 122 4.14 -13.56 12.22
C THR A 122 4.35 -13.75 13.71
N GLY A 123 5.54 -13.50 14.22
CA GLY A 123 5.86 -13.53 15.65
C GLY A 123 5.52 -12.24 16.41
N GLY A 124 4.86 -11.26 15.78
CA GLY A 124 4.53 -9.97 16.43
C GLY A 124 5.76 -9.11 16.76
N ARG A 125 6.88 -9.33 16.07
CA ARG A 125 8.17 -8.69 16.36
C ARG A 125 8.56 -7.62 15.33
N ARG A 126 7.57 -6.99 14.67
CA ARG A 126 7.79 -5.92 13.67
C ARG A 126 8.73 -4.81 14.15
N PRO A 127 8.70 -4.37 15.43
CA PRO A 127 9.63 -3.34 15.93
C PRO A 127 11.11 -3.70 15.84
N GLU A 128 11.47 -4.99 15.66
CA GLU A 128 12.86 -5.39 15.43
C GLU A 128 13.41 -4.92 14.06
N VAL A 129 12.51 -4.51 13.16
CA VAL A 129 12.84 -3.96 11.84
C VAL A 129 12.39 -2.51 11.82
N SER A 130 13.33 -1.56 11.91
CA SER A 130 13.00 -0.16 12.19
C SER A 130 12.03 0.46 11.17
N ILE A 131 12.13 0.09 9.89
CA ILE A 131 11.21 0.56 8.84
C ILE A 131 9.78 -0.02 8.99
N CYS A 132 9.62 -1.11 9.73
CA CYS A 132 8.34 -1.75 9.98
C CYS A 132 7.68 -1.35 11.29
N ASP A 133 8.46 -0.74 12.22
CA ASP A 133 7.95 -0.30 13.51
C ASP A 133 6.96 0.85 13.31
N GLY A 134 5.71 0.64 13.70
CA GLY A 134 4.64 1.63 13.49
C GLY A 134 4.27 1.95 12.03
N CYS A 135 4.80 1.23 11.04
CA CYS A 135 4.47 1.45 9.63
C CYS A 135 2.99 1.19 9.33
N THR A 136 2.32 2.15 8.69
CA THR A 136 0.88 2.11 8.40
C THR A 136 0.52 1.76 6.97
N VAL A 137 1.50 1.61 6.07
CA VAL A 137 1.28 1.36 4.62
C VAL A 137 0.38 0.15 4.36
N TRP A 138 0.57 -0.93 5.07
CA TRP A 138 -0.18 -2.17 4.92
C TRP A 138 -1.66 -2.09 5.34
N ARG A 139 -2.07 -1.08 6.11
CA ARG A 139 -3.46 -0.91 6.56
C ARG A 139 -4.40 -0.63 5.40
N GLU A 140 -3.95 0.18 4.46
CA GLU A 140 -4.75 0.52 3.28
C GLU A 140 -4.96 -0.72 2.39
N GLU A 141 -3.92 -1.53 2.19
CA GLU A 141 -3.99 -2.76 1.42
C GLU A 141 -4.99 -3.75 2.05
N LYS A 142 -4.98 -3.89 3.37
CA LYS A 142 -5.89 -4.77 4.09
C LYS A 142 -7.34 -4.26 4.03
N ALA A 143 -7.56 -2.97 4.24
CA ALA A 143 -8.88 -2.37 4.17
C ALA A 143 -9.52 -2.55 2.80
N ILE A 144 -8.75 -2.37 1.72
CA ILE A 144 -9.20 -2.61 0.33
C ILE A 144 -9.51 -4.10 0.12
N ALA A 145 -8.68 -5.00 0.63
CA ALA A 145 -8.88 -6.44 0.47
C ALA A 145 -10.10 -6.98 1.25
N GLU A 146 -10.37 -6.45 2.43
CA GLU A 146 -11.48 -6.89 3.29
C GLU A 146 -12.83 -6.27 2.89
N SER A 147 -12.84 -5.01 2.44
CA SER A 147 -14.09 -4.34 2.09
C SER A 147 -14.68 -4.78 0.75
N GLY A 148 -13.85 -5.32 -0.14
CA GLY A 148 -14.25 -5.52 -1.54
C GLY A 148 -14.64 -4.20 -2.23
N GLU A 149 -14.55 -3.10 -1.50
CA GLU A 149 -14.88 -1.74 -1.92
C GLU A 149 -13.67 -1.07 -2.60
N ALA A 150 -13.31 -1.55 -3.76
CA ALA A 150 -13.11 -0.57 -4.81
C ALA A 150 -14.49 0.07 -4.98
N ILE A 151 -14.71 1.29 -4.50
CA ILE A 151 -16.01 1.94 -4.66
C ILE A 151 -16.19 2.15 -6.16
N PHE A 152 -16.83 1.18 -6.80
CA PHE A 152 -17.29 1.30 -8.16
C PHE A 152 -18.46 2.28 -8.11
N VAL A 153 -18.34 3.40 -8.79
CA VAL A 153 -19.49 4.25 -9.06
C VAL A 153 -20.39 3.44 -9.98
N ALA A 154 -21.42 2.83 -9.39
CA ALA A 154 -22.49 2.24 -10.16
C ALA A 154 -23.19 3.40 -10.88
N ALA A 155 -23.26 3.34 -12.21
CA ALA A 155 -24.17 4.21 -12.96
C ALA A 155 -25.57 3.67 -12.77
N GLU A 156 -26.49 4.52 -12.32
CA GLU A 156 -27.91 4.36 -12.60
C GLU A 156 -28.21 4.62 -14.08
#